data_9b75f15f3e5ecf6807eda966154d5b86
#
_entry.id   9b75f15f3e5ecf6807eda966154d5b86
#
_cell.length_a   1.000
_cell.length_b   1.000
_cell.length_c   1.000
_cell.angle_alpha   90.00
_cell.angle_beta   90.00
_cell.angle_gamma   90.00
#
_symmetry.space_group_name_H-M   'P 1'
#
loop_
_entity.id
_entity.type
_entity.pdbx_description
1 polymer ?
#
loop_
_entity_poly.entity_id
_entity_poly.type
_entity_poly.pdbx_seq_one_letter_code
_entity_poly.pdbx_strand_id
1 'polypeptide(L)'
;MNIKLTKPLVVFDLETTGVQVANDRIVEIYCIKIQPDGSEEHLHQVLNPTVPIPPEVSAIHGIWDKDVIDKPTFQEFSKMLNTFIGDCDFGGFNSNRFDFPLLAEEFYRAGVAFDTNRKFIDAQRIFHRMEPRNLTAAYKVYCNKELTDAHSAKADTVATWEIIKAQVDYYPEIIGDIDFLNEFSGESEFFDFARRIKRGENGEAYFNFGKYTGQKVVEVFKENRGYYDWMMKGDFPENTKSVITKLALLSKNQ
;
A
#
# COMPACT_ATOMS: atom_id res chain seq x y z
N MET A 1 0.29 -23.28 22.45
CA MET A 1 0.38 -21.92 21.89
C MET A 1 1.37 -21.09 22.72
N ASN A 2 2.28 -20.34 22.07
CA ASN A 2 3.28 -19.52 22.79
C ASN A 2 2.79 -18.09 23.10
N ILE A 3 1.56 -17.75 22.70
CA ILE A 3 0.94 -16.45 22.96
C ILE A 3 0.14 -16.55 24.26
N LYS A 4 0.41 -15.65 25.21
CA LYS A 4 -0.35 -15.57 26.47
C LYS A 4 -1.46 -14.53 26.30
N LEU A 5 -2.69 -14.98 26.26
CA LEU A 5 -3.87 -14.13 26.23
C LEU A 5 -4.42 -13.94 27.64
N THR A 6 -4.68 -12.71 28.03
CA THR A 6 -5.35 -12.37 29.30
C THR A 6 -6.86 -12.21 29.13
N LYS A 7 -7.31 -11.99 27.89
CA LYS A 7 -8.69 -11.99 27.43
C LYS A 7 -8.72 -12.48 25.97
N PRO A 8 -9.87 -12.80 25.42
CA PRO A 8 -9.95 -13.29 24.04
C PRO A 8 -9.39 -12.29 23.04
N LEU A 9 -8.87 -12.81 21.92
CA LEU A 9 -8.35 -12.07 20.78
C LEU A 9 -9.22 -12.35 19.55
N VAL A 10 -9.68 -11.33 18.85
CA VAL A 10 -10.29 -11.47 17.52
C VAL A 10 -9.28 -11.07 16.47
N VAL A 11 -8.90 -12.03 15.61
CA VAL A 11 -8.16 -11.77 14.39
C VAL A 11 -9.16 -11.70 13.25
N PHE A 12 -9.09 -10.65 12.43
CA PHE A 12 -10.08 -10.43 11.37
C PHE A 12 -9.47 -9.79 10.14
N ASP A 13 -10.20 -9.93 9.04
CA ASP A 13 -9.92 -9.31 7.74
C ASP A 13 -11.23 -8.90 7.06
N LEU A 14 -11.19 -7.89 6.19
CA LEU A 14 -12.34 -7.32 5.51
C LEU A 14 -12.14 -7.25 4.00
N GLU A 15 -13.20 -7.60 3.25
CA GLU A 15 -13.33 -7.15 1.87
C GLU A 15 -14.32 -5.98 1.81
N THR A 16 -14.07 -5.01 0.94
CA THR A 16 -14.73 -3.70 1.00
C THR A 16 -15.04 -3.16 -0.39
N THR A 17 -15.83 -2.10 -0.48
CA THR A 17 -16.12 -1.42 -1.76
C THR A 17 -14.98 -0.51 -2.23
N GLY A 18 -13.92 -0.33 -1.44
CA GLY A 18 -12.76 0.51 -1.71
C GLY A 18 -11.95 0.79 -0.45
N VAL A 19 -11.03 1.77 -0.50
CA VAL A 19 -10.03 2.01 0.55
C VAL A 19 -10.26 3.28 1.38
N GLN A 20 -11.42 3.93 1.24
CA GLN A 20 -11.74 5.18 1.93
C GLN A 20 -12.66 4.93 3.13
N VAL A 21 -12.13 4.92 4.34
CA VAL A 21 -12.88 4.64 5.58
C VAL A 21 -14.18 5.45 5.69
N ALA A 22 -14.16 6.73 5.28
CA ALA A 22 -15.34 7.60 5.38
C ALA A 22 -16.46 7.27 4.39
N ASN A 23 -16.17 6.61 3.27
CA ASN A 23 -17.12 6.44 2.16
C ASN A 23 -17.41 4.97 1.86
N ASP A 24 -16.40 4.12 2.01
CA ASP A 24 -16.49 2.72 1.64
C ASP A 24 -17.22 1.88 2.70
N ARG A 25 -17.65 0.70 2.29
CA ARG A 25 -18.50 -0.20 3.05
C ARG A 25 -17.90 -1.60 3.08
N ILE A 26 -18.18 -2.36 4.13
CA ILE A 26 -17.77 -3.76 4.25
C ILE A 26 -18.66 -4.62 3.34
N VAL A 27 -18.05 -5.47 2.54
CA VAL A 27 -18.65 -6.48 1.67
C VAL A 27 -18.56 -7.87 2.27
N GLU A 28 -17.44 -8.16 2.93
CA GLU A 28 -17.20 -9.44 3.60
C GLU A 28 -16.40 -9.22 4.87
N ILE A 29 -16.68 -9.99 5.88
CA ILE A 29 -15.90 -10.04 7.12
C ILE A 29 -15.66 -11.49 7.51
N TYR A 30 -14.41 -11.80 7.85
CA TYR A 30 -14.04 -13.04 8.49
C TYR A 30 -13.33 -12.76 9.81
N CYS A 31 -13.77 -13.45 10.87
CA CYS A 31 -13.21 -13.33 12.21
C CYS A 31 -12.87 -14.70 12.78
N ILE A 32 -11.71 -14.78 13.43
CA ILE A 32 -11.34 -15.89 14.32
C ILE A 32 -11.23 -15.33 15.73
N LYS A 33 -12.04 -15.82 16.65
CA LYS A 33 -11.97 -15.48 18.07
C LYS A 33 -11.22 -16.56 18.82
N ILE A 34 -10.08 -16.22 19.38
CA ILE A 34 -9.18 -17.10 20.11
C ILE A 34 -9.35 -16.85 21.60
N GLN A 35 -9.73 -17.88 22.34
CA GLN A 35 -9.88 -17.84 23.79
C GLN A 35 -8.53 -18.00 24.51
N PRO A 36 -8.40 -17.58 25.77
CA PRO A 36 -7.17 -17.78 26.55
C PRO A 36 -6.72 -19.25 26.70
N ASP A 37 -7.65 -20.20 26.62
CA ASP A 37 -7.35 -21.65 26.62
C ASP A 37 -6.90 -22.19 25.27
N GLY A 38 -6.91 -21.33 24.22
CA GLY A 38 -6.52 -21.67 22.85
C GLY A 38 -7.64 -22.23 21.98
N SER A 39 -8.88 -22.32 22.48
CA SER A 39 -10.03 -22.68 21.64
C SER A 39 -10.36 -21.53 20.67
N GLU A 40 -10.92 -21.89 19.52
CA GLU A 40 -11.22 -20.95 18.43
C GLU A 40 -12.70 -21.01 18.05
N GLU A 41 -13.28 -19.85 17.82
CA GLU A 41 -14.61 -19.67 17.25
C GLU A 41 -14.48 -18.87 15.97
N HIS A 42 -15.18 -19.27 14.90
CA HIS A 42 -15.09 -18.65 13.58
C HIS A 42 -16.40 -17.96 13.24
N LEU A 43 -16.31 -16.79 12.63
CA LEU A 43 -17.45 -16.04 12.12
C LEU A 43 -17.13 -15.55 10.73
N HIS A 44 -17.97 -15.89 9.76
CA HIS A 44 -17.88 -15.45 8.37
C HIS A 44 -19.21 -14.87 7.92
N GLN A 45 -19.18 -13.70 7.31
CA GLN A 45 -20.39 -13.08 6.76
C GLN A 45 -20.06 -12.24 5.52
N VAL A 46 -20.75 -12.55 4.42
CA VAL A 46 -20.88 -11.68 3.26
C VAL A 46 -22.02 -10.71 3.50
N LEU A 47 -21.82 -9.44 3.22
CA LEU A 47 -22.73 -8.34 3.55
C LEU A 47 -23.18 -7.58 2.30
N ASN A 48 -24.40 -7.07 2.33
CA ASN A 48 -24.86 -6.09 1.37
C ASN A 48 -24.33 -4.71 1.76
N PRO A 49 -23.40 -4.11 0.98
CA PRO A 49 -22.83 -2.80 1.30
C PRO A 49 -23.82 -1.64 1.12
N THR A 50 -24.98 -1.87 0.53
CA THR A 50 -26.03 -0.87 0.19
C THR A 50 -25.59 0.20 -0.81
N VAL A 51 -24.41 0.05 -1.39
CA VAL A 51 -23.84 0.87 -2.46
C VAL A 51 -23.23 -0.05 -3.51
N PRO A 52 -23.12 0.37 -4.79
CA PRO A 52 -22.46 -0.44 -5.82
C PRO A 52 -21.00 -0.75 -5.48
N ILE A 53 -20.58 -1.97 -5.80
CA ILE A 53 -19.16 -2.38 -5.69
C ILE A 53 -18.48 -2.01 -7.01
N PRO A 54 -17.43 -1.17 -7.01
CA PRO A 54 -16.71 -0.84 -8.23
C PRO A 54 -16.15 -2.11 -8.91
N PRO A 55 -16.29 -2.24 -10.25
CA PRO A 55 -15.86 -3.45 -10.98
C PRO A 55 -14.39 -3.81 -10.76
N GLU A 56 -13.51 -2.81 -10.64
CA GLU A 56 -12.08 -2.99 -10.36
C GLU A 56 -11.84 -3.58 -8.96
N VAL A 57 -12.69 -3.28 -7.99
CA VAL A 57 -12.61 -3.82 -6.62
C VAL A 57 -13.18 -5.24 -6.61
N SER A 58 -14.33 -5.47 -7.28
CA SER A 58 -14.89 -6.81 -7.47
C SER A 58 -13.91 -7.77 -8.14
N ALA A 59 -13.09 -7.27 -9.08
CA ALA A 59 -12.05 -8.09 -9.73
C ALA A 59 -10.94 -8.53 -8.76
N ILE A 60 -10.73 -7.81 -7.65
CA ILE A 60 -9.71 -8.16 -6.63
C ILE A 60 -10.22 -9.27 -5.71
N HIS A 61 -11.39 -9.09 -5.07
CA HIS A 61 -11.90 -10.04 -4.07
C HIS A 61 -12.92 -11.04 -4.60
N GLY A 62 -13.37 -10.88 -5.86
CA GLY A 62 -14.27 -11.84 -6.53
C GLY A 62 -15.76 -11.71 -6.19
N ILE A 63 -16.16 -10.76 -5.34
CA ILE A 63 -17.55 -10.54 -4.92
C ILE A 63 -18.15 -9.42 -5.75
N TRP A 64 -19.34 -9.67 -6.34
CA TRP A 64 -20.04 -8.73 -7.22
C TRP A 64 -21.39 -8.33 -6.62
N ASP A 65 -21.98 -7.23 -7.08
CA ASP A 65 -23.29 -6.76 -6.63
C ASP A 65 -24.35 -7.87 -6.59
N LYS A 66 -24.36 -8.77 -7.57
CA LYS A 66 -25.30 -9.91 -7.64
C LYS A 66 -25.13 -10.90 -6.48
N ASP A 67 -23.93 -10.98 -5.89
CA ASP A 67 -23.60 -11.96 -4.84
C ASP A 67 -24.01 -11.46 -3.46
N VAL A 68 -24.28 -10.13 -3.33
CA VAL A 68 -24.58 -9.46 -2.06
C VAL A 68 -26.01 -8.95 -1.94
N ILE A 69 -26.81 -8.98 -3.03
CA ILE A 69 -28.16 -8.38 -3.06
C ILE A 69 -29.10 -8.97 -1.99
N ASP A 70 -28.99 -10.26 -1.72
CA ASP A 70 -29.82 -10.99 -0.75
C ASP A 70 -29.11 -11.20 0.60
N LYS A 71 -27.97 -10.53 0.82
CA LYS A 71 -27.21 -10.64 2.08
C LYS A 71 -27.66 -9.58 3.08
N PRO A 72 -27.49 -9.85 4.38
CA PRO A 72 -27.78 -8.85 5.40
C PRO A 72 -26.89 -7.62 5.23
N THR A 73 -27.41 -6.46 5.56
CA THR A 73 -26.61 -5.23 5.67
C THR A 73 -25.73 -5.28 6.92
N PHE A 74 -24.70 -4.43 6.99
CA PHE A 74 -23.91 -4.32 8.21
C PHE A 74 -24.77 -3.91 9.42
N GLN A 75 -25.75 -3.04 9.22
CA GLN A 75 -26.68 -2.62 10.29
C GLN A 75 -27.45 -3.81 10.90
N GLU A 76 -27.95 -4.73 10.08
CA GLU A 76 -28.65 -5.94 10.54
C GLU A 76 -27.72 -6.90 11.27
N PHE A 77 -26.49 -7.03 10.78
CA PHE A 77 -25.46 -7.93 11.30
C PHE A 77 -24.74 -7.39 12.54
N SER A 78 -24.66 -6.08 12.71
CA SER A 78 -23.81 -5.38 13.68
C SER A 78 -23.98 -5.83 15.13
N LYS A 79 -25.21 -6.08 15.58
CA LYS A 79 -25.48 -6.51 16.95
C LYS A 79 -24.94 -7.92 17.25
N MET A 80 -25.07 -8.83 16.29
CA MET A 80 -24.52 -10.18 16.40
C MET A 80 -23.00 -10.15 16.39
N LEU A 81 -22.42 -9.39 15.46
CA LEU A 81 -20.96 -9.19 15.41
C LEU A 81 -20.43 -8.56 16.72
N ASN A 82 -21.08 -7.53 17.25
CA ASN A 82 -20.67 -6.90 18.49
C ASN A 82 -20.76 -7.88 19.70
N THR A 83 -21.76 -8.75 19.72
CA THR A 83 -21.88 -9.82 20.73
C THR A 83 -20.76 -10.85 20.57
N PHE A 84 -20.44 -11.25 19.33
CA PHE A 84 -19.33 -12.16 19.05
C PHE A 84 -17.99 -11.57 19.48
N ILE A 85 -17.71 -10.31 19.15
CA ILE A 85 -16.47 -9.62 19.53
C ILE A 85 -16.40 -9.50 21.07
N GLY A 86 -17.47 -9.10 21.75
CA GLY A 86 -17.47 -8.91 23.21
C GLY A 86 -16.42 -7.90 23.64
N ASP A 87 -15.56 -8.27 24.60
CA ASP A 87 -14.46 -7.45 25.15
C ASP A 87 -13.07 -7.82 24.61
N CYS A 88 -13.01 -8.58 23.49
CA CYS A 88 -11.77 -9.06 22.89
C CYS A 88 -10.80 -7.92 22.55
N ASP A 89 -9.50 -8.21 22.60
CA ASP A 89 -8.48 -7.47 21.87
C ASP A 89 -8.51 -7.84 20.41
N PHE A 90 -7.84 -7.07 19.52
CA PHE A 90 -7.87 -7.27 18.08
C PHE A 90 -6.51 -7.62 17.51
N GLY A 91 -6.52 -8.35 16.40
CA GLY A 91 -5.36 -8.65 15.59
C GLY A 91 -5.68 -8.66 14.10
N GLY A 92 -4.67 -8.43 13.26
CA GLY A 92 -4.80 -8.50 11.81
C GLY A 92 -3.47 -8.23 11.10
N PHE A 93 -3.51 -8.10 9.78
CA PHE A 93 -2.36 -7.78 8.95
C PHE A 93 -2.57 -6.43 8.27
N ASN A 94 -1.81 -5.39 8.64
CA ASN A 94 -1.96 -3.98 8.21
C ASN A 94 -3.31 -3.34 8.59
N SER A 95 -4.08 -4.00 9.44
CA SER A 95 -5.49 -3.67 9.72
C SER A 95 -5.65 -2.40 10.56
N ASN A 96 -4.61 -1.93 11.23
CA ASN A 96 -4.62 -0.69 12.01
C ASN A 96 -4.90 0.58 11.18
N ARG A 97 -4.62 0.53 9.88
CA ARG A 97 -4.75 1.71 9.00
C ARG A 97 -6.07 1.76 8.26
N PHE A 98 -6.71 0.62 8.09
CA PHE A 98 -7.90 0.53 7.26
C PHE A 98 -9.00 -0.34 7.88
N ASP A 99 -8.79 -1.64 8.07
CA ASP A 99 -9.84 -2.57 8.49
C ASP A 99 -10.48 -2.20 9.83
N PHE A 100 -9.66 -1.95 10.86
CA PHE A 100 -10.16 -1.59 12.17
C PHE A 100 -10.86 -0.21 12.18
N PRO A 101 -10.31 0.86 11.57
CA PRO A 101 -11.03 2.11 11.39
C PRO A 101 -12.35 1.97 10.64
N LEU A 102 -12.39 1.17 9.55
CA LEU A 102 -13.63 0.97 8.79
C LEU A 102 -14.66 0.16 9.59
N LEU A 103 -14.23 -0.89 10.30
CA LEU A 103 -15.11 -1.65 11.17
C LEU A 103 -15.73 -0.74 12.25
N ALA A 104 -14.94 0.11 12.88
CA ALA A 104 -15.45 1.08 13.85
C ALA A 104 -16.46 2.07 13.22
N GLU A 105 -16.14 2.58 12.02
CA GLU A 105 -17.02 3.48 11.27
C GLU A 105 -18.35 2.80 10.92
N GLU A 106 -18.33 1.55 10.49
CA GLU A 106 -19.56 0.79 10.21
C GLU A 106 -20.43 0.57 11.47
N PHE A 107 -19.81 0.32 12.63
CA PHE A 107 -20.53 0.27 13.89
C PHE A 107 -21.18 1.63 14.24
N TYR A 108 -20.46 2.74 14.05
CA TYR A 108 -21.03 4.08 14.27
C TYR A 108 -22.19 4.36 13.33
N ARG A 109 -22.09 4.01 12.04
CA ARG A 109 -23.18 4.13 11.05
C ARG A 109 -24.40 3.28 11.42
N ALA A 110 -24.16 2.10 11.98
CA ALA A 110 -25.22 1.20 12.47
C ALA A 110 -25.86 1.67 13.78
N GLY A 111 -25.35 2.73 14.42
CA GLY A 111 -25.82 3.19 15.73
C GLY A 111 -25.54 2.22 16.87
N VAL A 112 -24.54 1.35 16.73
CA VAL A 112 -24.12 0.38 17.73
C VAL A 112 -22.86 0.90 18.42
N ALA A 113 -22.88 0.99 19.74
CA ALA A 113 -21.71 1.38 20.52
C ALA A 113 -20.58 0.35 20.33
N PHE A 114 -19.43 0.82 19.91
CA PHE A 114 -18.24 0.00 19.69
C PHE A 114 -17.05 0.59 20.48
N ASP A 115 -16.52 -0.19 21.40
CA ASP A 115 -15.38 0.22 22.20
C ASP A 115 -14.09 0.09 21.36
N THR A 116 -13.45 1.20 21.11
CA THR A 116 -12.17 1.28 20.37
C THR A 116 -10.95 1.31 21.29
N ASN A 117 -11.14 1.36 22.62
CA ASN A 117 -10.04 1.36 23.58
C ASN A 117 -9.59 -0.07 23.89
N ARG A 118 -9.01 -0.73 22.90
CA ARG A 118 -8.56 -2.13 22.94
C ARG A 118 -7.12 -2.25 22.49
N LYS A 119 -6.46 -3.34 22.88
CA LYS A 119 -5.14 -3.66 22.33
C LYS A 119 -5.30 -4.15 20.91
N PHE A 120 -4.31 -3.82 20.10
CA PHE A 120 -4.28 -4.23 18.70
C PHE A 120 -2.91 -4.83 18.35
N ILE A 121 -2.92 -6.03 17.77
CA ILE A 121 -1.72 -6.73 17.30
C ILE A 121 -1.73 -6.68 15.76
N ASP A 122 -0.73 -6.01 15.18
CA ASP A 122 -0.58 -5.95 13.73
C ASP A 122 0.61 -6.80 13.29
N ALA A 123 0.33 -7.92 12.63
CA ALA A 123 1.34 -8.87 12.20
C ALA A 123 2.30 -8.27 11.16
N GLN A 124 1.83 -7.35 10.28
CA GLN A 124 2.68 -6.66 9.34
C GLN A 124 3.70 -5.75 10.06
N ARG A 125 3.27 -5.06 11.13
CA ARG A 125 4.20 -4.23 11.91
C ARG A 125 5.26 -5.04 12.63
N ILE A 126 4.88 -6.22 13.14
CA ILE A 126 5.85 -7.16 13.71
C ILE A 126 6.83 -7.62 12.63
N PHE A 127 6.31 -8.06 11.47
CA PHE A 127 7.12 -8.46 10.32
C PHE A 127 8.11 -7.36 9.88
N HIS A 128 7.62 -6.14 9.64
CA HIS A 128 8.48 -5.03 9.20
C HIS A 128 9.51 -4.59 10.26
N ARG A 129 9.24 -4.85 11.54
CA ARG A 129 10.18 -4.55 12.62
C ARG A 129 11.25 -5.61 12.78
N MET A 130 10.88 -6.88 12.57
CA MET A 130 11.78 -8.02 12.71
C MET A 130 12.59 -8.30 11.44
N GLU A 131 12.05 -7.93 10.27
CA GLU A 131 12.66 -8.12 8.94
C GLU A 131 12.99 -6.74 8.33
N PRO A 132 14.11 -6.11 8.72
CA PRO A 132 14.48 -4.79 8.20
C PRO A 132 14.74 -4.82 6.70
N ARG A 133 14.23 -3.83 5.97
CA ARG A 133 14.49 -3.64 4.53
C ARG A 133 15.61 -2.62 4.34
N ASN A 134 16.83 -3.01 4.68
CA ASN A 134 18.04 -2.21 4.51
C ASN A 134 19.18 -3.03 3.90
N LEU A 135 20.28 -2.37 3.56
CA LEU A 135 21.43 -2.99 2.90
C LEU A 135 22.02 -4.15 3.70
N THR A 136 22.16 -4.01 5.02
CA THR A 136 22.69 -5.03 5.92
C THR A 136 21.81 -6.30 5.91
N ALA A 137 20.51 -6.13 6.00
CA ALA A 137 19.55 -7.25 5.95
C ALA A 137 19.60 -7.93 4.57
N ALA A 138 19.58 -7.16 3.48
CA ALA A 138 19.68 -7.70 2.13
C ALA A 138 21.02 -8.47 1.94
N TYR A 139 22.12 -7.93 2.42
CA TYR A 139 23.42 -8.58 2.31
C TYR A 139 23.48 -9.92 3.05
N LYS A 140 22.87 -9.98 4.24
CA LYS A 140 22.72 -11.22 4.99
C LYS A 140 21.83 -12.24 4.27
N VAL A 141 20.69 -11.81 3.75
CA VAL A 141 19.71 -12.70 3.07
C VAL A 141 20.30 -13.27 1.77
N TYR A 142 20.80 -12.43 0.89
CA TYR A 142 21.22 -12.86 -0.45
C TYR A 142 22.64 -13.39 -0.50
N CYS A 143 23.56 -12.86 0.32
CA CYS A 143 24.97 -13.21 0.28
C CYS A 143 25.43 -14.08 1.46
N ASN A 144 24.56 -14.27 2.49
CA ASN A 144 24.88 -14.92 3.76
C ASN A 144 26.14 -14.34 4.43
N LYS A 145 26.29 -13.01 4.38
CA LYS A 145 27.42 -12.26 4.93
C LYS A 145 26.96 -11.17 5.88
N GLU A 146 27.82 -10.78 6.82
CA GLU A 146 27.60 -9.62 7.69
C GLU A 146 28.30 -8.38 7.09
N LEU A 147 27.63 -7.23 7.12
CA LEU A 147 28.18 -5.94 6.69
C LEU A 147 28.84 -5.26 7.91
N THR A 148 30.14 -5.42 8.06
CA THR A 148 30.89 -4.95 9.24
C THR A 148 31.15 -3.45 9.27
N ASP A 149 31.29 -2.80 8.10
CA ASP A 149 31.59 -1.37 7.96
C ASP A 149 30.44 -0.62 7.29
N ALA A 150 29.21 -0.86 7.76
CA ALA A 150 28.01 -0.15 7.27
C ALA A 150 28.21 1.38 7.37
N HIS A 151 27.73 2.10 6.35
CA HIS A 151 27.89 3.55 6.15
C HIS A 151 29.29 3.97 5.64
N SER A 152 30.12 3.02 5.23
CA SER A 152 31.29 3.27 4.41
C SER A 152 30.91 3.13 2.93
N ALA A 153 31.08 4.17 2.12
CA ALA A 153 30.74 4.14 0.69
C ALA A 153 31.38 2.94 -0.03
N LYS A 154 32.62 2.57 0.32
CA LYS A 154 33.30 1.41 -0.24
C LYS A 154 32.60 0.09 0.13
N ALA A 155 32.34 -0.12 1.43
CA ALA A 155 31.71 -1.34 1.91
C ALA A 155 30.29 -1.48 1.36
N ASP A 156 29.51 -0.40 1.39
CA ASP A 156 28.12 -0.36 0.91
C ASP A 156 28.05 -0.60 -0.61
N THR A 157 28.99 -0.04 -1.40
CA THR A 157 29.08 -0.27 -2.85
C THR A 157 29.41 -1.73 -3.17
N VAL A 158 30.40 -2.31 -2.47
CA VAL A 158 30.76 -3.73 -2.65
C VAL A 158 29.59 -4.64 -2.29
N ALA A 159 28.96 -4.42 -1.14
CA ALA A 159 27.80 -5.19 -0.71
C ALA A 159 26.64 -5.06 -1.71
N THR A 160 26.35 -3.85 -2.20
CA THR A 160 25.32 -3.63 -3.22
C THR A 160 25.58 -4.42 -4.49
N TRP A 161 26.82 -4.41 -4.99
CA TRP A 161 27.18 -5.18 -6.17
C TRP A 161 27.02 -6.70 -5.96
N GLU A 162 27.46 -7.19 -4.81
CA GLU A 162 27.29 -8.62 -4.48
C GLU A 162 25.83 -9.02 -4.36
N ILE A 163 24.97 -8.14 -3.78
CA ILE A 163 23.53 -8.36 -3.70
C ILE A 163 22.91 -8.42 -5.09
N ILE A 164 23.22 -7.49 -6.00
CA ILE A 164 22.67 -7.49 -7.37
C ILE A 164 22.99 -8.82 -8.05
N LYS A 165 24.23 -9.29 -7.98
CA LYS A 165 24.61 -10.60 -8.55
C LYS A 165 23.81 -11.74 -7.93
N ALA A 166 23.74 -11.76 -6.60
CA ALA A 166 23.03 -12.81 -5.88
C ALA A 166 21.52 -12.80 -6.15
N GLN A 167 20.90 -11.64 -6.36
CA GLN A 167 19.49 -11.54 -6.74
C GLN A 167 19.22 -12.11 -8.15
N VAL A 168 20.10 -11.85 -9.11
CA VAL A 168 20.01 -12.45 -10.46
C VAL A 168 20.11 -13.97 -10.38
N ASP A 169 21.00 -14.51 -9.54
CA ASP A 169 21.16 -15.95 -9.36
C ASP A 169 19.99 -16.59 -8.56
N TYR A 170 19.39 -15.84 -7.64
CA TYR A 170 18.37 -16.31 -6.72
C TYR A 170 16.96 -16.35 -7.33
N TYR A 171 16.61 -15.40 -8.20
CA TYR A 171 15.30 -15.27 -8.81
C TYR A 171 15.32 -15.69 -10.28
N PRO A 172 14.71 -16.84 -10.64
CA PRO A 172 14.71 -17.33 -12.03
C PRO A 172 14.07 -16.37 -13.05
N GLU A 173 13.17 -15.49 -12.58
CA GLU A 173 12.50 -14.50 -13.40
C GLU A 173 13.35 -13.23 -13.65
N ILE A 174 14.47 -13.05 -12.95
CA ILE A 174 15.34 -11.89 -13.13
C ILE A 174 16.42 -12.20 -14.16
N ILE A 175 16.37 -11.47 -15.27
CA ILE A 175 17.38 -11.56 -16.33
C ILE A 175 18.54 -10.62 -15.98
N GLY A 176 19.77 -11.12 -16.03
CA GLY A 176 21.00 -10.37 -15.72
C GLY A 176 21.41 -9.38 -16.80
N ASP A 177 20.46 -8.78 -17.50
CA ASP A 177 20.65 -7.74 -18.51
C ASP A 177 20.36 -6.35 -17.92
N ILE A 178 21.16 -5.36 -18.24
CA ILE A 178 21.07 -4.02 -17.64
C ILE A 178 19.77 -3.32 -18.00
N ASP A 179 19.27 -3.45 -19.23
CA ASP A 179 18.03 -2.81 -19.65
C ASP A 179 16.85 -3.45 -18.93
N PHE A 180 16.84 -4.78 -18.81
CA PHE A 180 15.84 -5.51 -18.00
C PHE A 180 15.89 -5.09 -16.53
N LEU A 181 17.06 -5.08 -15.90
CA LEU A 181 17.22 -4.73 -14.49
C LEU A 181 16.79 -3.27 -14.21
N ASN A 182 17.08 -2.36 -15.13
CA ASN A 182 16.66 -0.97 -15.04
C ASN A 182 15.13 -0.83 -15.11
N GLU A 183 14.48 -1.53 -16.03
CA GLU A 183 13.02 -1.54 -16.16
C GLU A 183 12.38 -2.22 -14.93
N PHE A 184 12.87 -3.38 -14.54
CA PHE A 184 12.36 -4.15 -13.39
C PHE A 184 12.49 -3.40 -12.05
N SER A 185 13.55 -2.61 -11.86
CA SER A 185 13.72 -1.77 -10.66
C SER A 185 12.81 -0.52 -10.62
N GLY A 186 12.04 -0.26 -11.70
CA GLY A 186 11.09 0.86 -11.78
C GLY A 186 11.71 2.23 -12.02
N GLU A 187 13.03 2.33 -12.27
CA GLU A 187 13.70 3.62 -12.51
C GLU A 187 13.34 4.21 -13.89
N SER A 188 12.86 3.38 -14.84
CA SER A 188 12.40 3.83 -16.16
C SER A 188 11.06 4.59 -16.13
N GLU A 189 10.32 4.56 -15.02
CA GLU A 189 9.02 5.23 -14.87
C GLU A 189 9.11 6.77 -14.82
N PHE A 190 10.30 7.33 -14.61
CA PHE A 190 10.48 8.76 -14.44
C PHE A 190 11.48 9.34 -15.42
N PHE A 191 11.28 10.63 -15.77
CA PHE A 191 12.21 11.39 -16.58
C PHE A 191 13.31 12.05 -15.75
N ASP A 192 13.05 12.28 -14.47
CA ASP A 192 13.97 12.95 -13.55
C ASP A 192 14.20 12.19 -12.25
N PHE A 193 15.39 12.34 -11.66
CA PHE A 193 15.79 11.62 -10.45
C PHE A 193 14.98 11.98 -9.19
N ALA A 194 14.38 13.17 -9.17
CA ALA A 194 13.49 13.59 -8.09
C ALA A 194 12.06 13.06 -8.22
N ARG A 195 11.79 12.25 -9.26
CA ARG A 195 10.49 11.64 -9.55
C ARG A 195 9.34 12.66 -9.64
N ARG A 196 9.64 13.86 -10.13
CA ARG A 196 8.66 14.92 -10.35
C ARG A 196 7.94 14.79 -11.68
N ILE A 197 8.60 14.18 -12.67
CA ILE A 197 8.09 14.01 -14.03
C ILE A 197 7.98 12.52 -14.34
N LYS A 198 6.76 12.02 -14.35
CA LYS A 198 6.45 10.60 -14.62
C LYS A 198 6.35 10.36 -16.14
N ARG A 199 6.79 9.19 -16.57
CA ARG A 199 6.62 8.69 -17.93
C ARG A 199 5.28 7.96 -18.02
N GLY A 200 4.43 8.35 -18.97
CA GLY A 200 3.22 7.61 -19.34
C GLY A 200 3.51 6.46 -20.31
N GLU A 201 2.52 5.62 -20.53
CA GLU A 201 2.61 4.43 -21.40
C GLU A 201 3.06 4.76 -22.83
N ASN A 202 2.70 5.93 -23.34
CA ASN A 202 3.10 6.40 -24.68
C ASN A 202 4.43 7.19 -24.68
N GLY A 203 5.22 7.14 -23.58
CA GLY A 203 6.45 7.91 -23.44
C GLY A 203 6.25 9.41 -23.20
N GLU A 204 5.02 9.86 -23.02
CA GLU A 204 4.69 11.27 -22.70
C GLU A 204 5.05 11.60 -21.25
N ALA A 205 5.33 12.88 -20.98
CA ALA A 205 5.72 13.36 -19.65
C ALA A 205 4.54 13.96 -18.89
N TYR A 206 4.33 13.50 -17.67
CA TYR A 206 3.26 13.96 -16.77
C TYR A 206 3.84 14.50 -15.46
N PHE A 207 3.21 15.52 -14.90
CA PHE A 207 3.55 15.98 -13.56
C PHE A 207 3.18 14.91 -12.52
N ASN A 208 4.11 14.58 -11.62
CA ASN A 208 3.90 13.67 -10.50
C ASN A 208 3.82 14.41 -9.15
N PHE A 209 3.57 15.72 -9.15
CA PHE A 209 3.46 16.52 -7.94
C PHE A 209 2.64 17.79 -8.15
N GLY A 210 2.20 18.38 -7.03
CA GLY A 210 1.55 19.68 -6.99
C GLY A 210 0.20 19.72 -7.69
N LYS A 211 -0.26 20.93 -8.03
CA LYS A 211 -1.60 21.19 -8.57
C LYS A 211 -1.84 20.61 -9.98
N TYR A 212 -0.78 20.25 -10.70
CA TYR A 212 -0.86 19.68 -12.04
C TYR A 212 -0.54 18.19 -12.07
N THR A 213 -0.56 17.50 -10.92
CA THR A 213 -0.37 16.05 -10.87
C THR A 213 -1.29 15.34 -11.86
N GLY A 214 -0.72 14.42 -12.67
CA GLY A 214 -1.44 13.66 -13.70
C GLY A 214 -1.70 14.41 -15.01
N GLN A 215 -1.30 15.68 -15.15
CA GLN A 215 -1.44 16.45 -16.37
C GLN A 215 -0.14 16.41 -17.19
N LYS A 216 -0.28 16.46 -18.53
CA LYS A 216 0.86 16.46 -19.44
C LYS A 216 1.69 17.74 -19.31
N VAL A 217 2.99 17.58 -19.12
CA VAL A 217 3.92 18.71 -18.91
C VAL A 217 3.88 19.69 -20.08
N VAL A 218 3.86 19.19 -21.30
CA VAL A 218 3.85 20.01 -22.53
C VAL A 218 2.58 20.87 -22.63
N GLU A 219 1.43 20.30 -22.27
CA GLU A 219 0.13 21.01 -22.30
C GLU A 219 0.10 22.11 -21.23
N VAL A 220 0.49 21.78 -20.00
CA VAL A 220 0.57 22.76 -18.90
C VAL A 220 1.51 23.92 -19.26
N PHE A 221 2.65 23.64 -19.89
CA PHE A 221 3.57 24.72 -20.27
C PHE A 221 3.09 25.58 -21.44
N LYS A 222 2.21 25.04 -22.32
CA LYS A 222 1.51 25.83 -23.33
C LYS A 222 0.49 26.79 -22.72
N GLU A 223 -0.32 26.28 -21.79
CA GLU A 223 -1.39 27.03 -21.15
C GLU A 223 -0.88 27.99 -20.07
N ASN A 224 0.13 27.60 -19.32
CA ASN A 224 0.68 28.33 -18.19
C ASN A 224 2.21 28.33 -18.20
N ARG A 225 2.80 29.21 -19.04
CA ARG A 225 4.26 29.36 -19.11
C ARG A 225 4.86 29.84 -17.78
N GLY A 226 4.11 30.61 -16.99
CA GLY A 226 4.55 31.05 -15.65
C GLY A 226 4.87 29.90 -14.70
N TYR A 227 4.28 28.71 -14.93
CA TYR A 227 4.58 27.54 -14.12
C TYR A 227 5.98 26.98 -14.41
N TYR A 228 6.40 26.99 -15.70
CA TYR A 228 7.78 26.67 -16.07
C TYR A 228 8.78 27.62 -15.40
N ASP A 229 8.52 28.94 -15.49
CA ASP A 229 9.40 29.95 -14.90
C ASP A 229 9.47 29.82 -13.38
N TRP A 230 8.36 29.48 -12.73
CA TRP A 230 8.30 29.20 -11.30
C TRP A 230 9.15 27.98 -10.93
N MET A 231 9.09 26.88 -11.68
CA MET A 231 9.92 25.72 -11.45
C MET A 231 11.41 26.01 -11.65
N MET A 232 11.76 26.78 -12.69
CA MET A 232 13.15 27.15 -12.97
C MET A 232 13.76 28.02 -11.85
N LYS A 233 12.95 28.89 -11.23
CA LYS A 233 13.37 29.76 -10.12
C LYS A 233 13.27 29.07 -8.75
N GLY A 234 12.49 28.02 -8.64
CA GLY A 234 12.24 27.29 -7.41
C GLY A 234 13.43 26.37 -7.04
N ASP A 235 13.33 25.83 -5.82
CA ASP A 235 14.31 24.86 -5.27
C ASP A 235 14.04 23.45 -5.83
N PHE A 236 14.24 23.29 -7.15
CA PHE A 236 14.20 22.00 -7.82
C PHE A 236 15.61 21.55 -8.21
N PRO A 237 15.90 20.23 -8.16
CA PRO A 237 17.19 19.71 -8.63
C PRO A 237 17.48 20.11 -10.07
N GLU A 238 18.75 20.35 -10.38
CA GLU A 238 19.18 20.75 -11.74
C GLU A 238 18.81 19.70 -12.80
N ASN A 239 18.80 18.42 -12.44
CA ASN A 239 18.29 17.36 -13.33
C ASN A 239 16.81 17.58 -13.69
N THR A 240 15.94 17.88 -12.72
CA THR A 240 14.54 18.21 -12.97
C THR A 240 14.41 19.43 -13.87
N LYS A 241 15.18 20.51 -13.61
CA LYS A 241 15.21 21.72 -14.44
C LYS A 241 15.65 21.45 -15.86
N SER A 242 16.67 20.60 -16.04
CA SER A 242 17.13 20.14 -17.36
C SER A 242 16.04 19.39 -18.13
N VAL A 243 15.35 18.46 -17.46
CA VAL A 243 14.25 17.69 -18.06
C VAL A 243 13.10 18.59 -18.49
N ILE A 244 12.61 19.46 -17.61
CA ILE A 244 11.50 20.37 -17.94
C ILE A 244 11.88 21.37 -19.04
N THR A 245 13.15 21.77 -19.12
CA THR A 245 13.63 22.64 -20.22
C THR A 245 13.54 21.94 -21.58
N LYS A 246 13.96 20.66 -21.65
CA LYS A 246 13.81 19.87 -22.88
C LYS A 246 12.34 19.74 -23.28
N LEU A 247 11.46 19.46 -22.32
CA LEU A 247 10.01 19.33 -22.55
C LEU A 247 9.36 20.67 -22.97
N ALA A 248 9.80 21.79 -22.40
CA ALA A 248 9.32 23.13 -22.76
C ALA A 248 9.75 23.53 -24.18
N LEU A 249 10.89 23.05 -24.69
CA LEU A 249 11.28 23.25 -26.10
C LEU A 249 10.38 22.48 -27.05
N LEU A 250 9.97 21.24 -26.69
CA LEU A 250 9.01 20.47 -27.48
C LEU A 250 7.65 21.14 -27.57
N SER A 251 7.21 21.81 -26.49
CA SER A 251 5.93 22.53 -26.44
C SER A 251 5.86 23.74 -27.41
N LYS A 252 7.01 24.28 -27.85
CA LYS A 252 7.07 25.42 -28.78
C LYS A 252 7.04 25.00 -30.26
N ASN A 253 7.37 23.74 -30.54
CA ASN A 253 7.49 23.22 -31.89
C ASN A 253 6.24 22.46 -32.38
N GLN A 254 5.22 22.40 -31.54
CA GLN A 254 3.87 21.88 -31.81
C GLN A 254 2.84 23.02 -31.67
#